data_6a7955ae7328e8d2e9b6e7b81c5e34c8
#
_entry.id   6a7955ae7328e8d2e9b6e7b81c5e34c8
#
_cell.length_a   1.000
_cell.length_b   1.000
_cell.length_c   1.000
_cell.angle_alpha   90.00
_cell.angle_beta   90.00
_cell.angle_gamma   90.00
#
_symmetry.space_group_name_H-M   'P 1'
#
loop_
_entity.id
_entity.type
_entity.pdbx_description
1 polymer ?
#
loop_
_entity_poly.entity_id
_entity_poly.type
_entity_poly.pdbx_seq_one_letter_code
_entity_poly.pdbx_strand_id
1 'polypeptide(L)'
;MAQSEEELEEQIFGIISNVGTAKSCFIEAIAKAKKGDIAAARKLIEEGNASFVEGHKIHHAMLEKEMGGSPITISLIVLHAEDQIMAADSFKTIANSFIDLYEQLQKK
;
A
#
# COMPACT_ATOMS: atom_id res chain seq x y z
N MET A 1 -0.43 8.79 27.21
CA MET A 1 0.87 8.14 27.38
C MET A 1 1.60 8.01 26.06
N ALA A 2 2.90 8.23 26.08
CA ALA A 2 3.72 8.00 24.88
C ALA A 2 3.68 6.51 24.52
N GLN A 3 3.72 6.25 23.24
CA GLN A 3 3.76 4.89 22.70
C GLN A 3 5.11 4.24 23.06
N SER A 4 5.11 2.97 23.41
CA SER A 4 6.34 2.24 23.68
C SER A 4 7.11 2.03 22.37
N GLU A 5 8.40 1.87 22.48
CA GLU A 5 9.28 1.60 21.35
C GLU A 5 8.89 0.31 20.63
N GLU A 6 8.53 -0.73 21.40
CA GLU A 6 8.07 -2.00 20.85
C GLU A 6 6.78 -1.87 20.05
N GLU A 7 5.81 -1.12 20.56
CA GLU A 7 4.55 -0.88 19.85
C GLU A 7 4.79 -0.17 18.54
N LEU A 8 5.68 0.82 18.56
CA LEU A 8 6.02 1.57 17.35
C LEU A 8 6.69 0.66 16.32
N GLU A 9 7.63 -0.19 16.76
CA GLU A 9 8.30 -1.14 15.86
C GLU A 9 7.31 -2.10 15.21
N GLU A 10 6.37 -2.63 15.98
CA GLU A 10 5.33 -3.52 15.45
C GLU A 10 4.45 -2.84 14.42
N GLN A 11 4.05 -1.60 14.68
CA GLN A 11 3.25 -0.82 13.75
C GLN A 11 4.00 -0.54 12.47
N ILE A 12 5.25 -0.09 12.57
CA ILE A 12 6.09 0.19 11.41
C ILE A 12 6.29 -1.08 10.56
N PHE A 13 6.57 -2.20 11.20
CA PHE A 13 6.76 -3.48 10.54
C PHE A 13 5.47 -3.92 9.84
N GLY A 14 4.33 -3.73 10.49
CA GLY A 14 3.02 -4.03 9.93
C GLY A 14 2.73 -3.20 8.68
N ILE A 15 3.05 -1.92 8.70
CA ILE A 15 2.89 -1.04 7.53
C ILE A 15 3.78 -1.54 6.39
N ILE A 16 5.07 -1.70 6.64
CA ILE A 16 6.03 -2.09 5.60
C ILE A 16 5.65 -3.44 4.98
N SER A 17 5.28 -4.41 5.80
CA SER A 17 4.91 -5.75 5.34
C SER A 17 3.63 -5.73 4.48
N ASN A 18 2.57 -5.12 4.98
CA ASN A 18 1.29 -5.08 4.27
C ASN A 18 1.37 -4.23 2.99
N VAL A 19 2.02 -3.09 3.08
CA VAL A 19 2.14 -2.16 1.95
C VAL A 19 3.10 -2.73 0.90
N GLY A 20 4.15 -3.43 1.31
CA GLY A 20 5.05 -4.12 0.40
C GLY A 20 4.33 -5.20 -0.40
N THR A 21 3.50 -6.00 0.26
CA THR A 21 2.66 -7.00 -0.39
C THR A 21 1.71 -6.34 -1.39
N ALA A 22 1.06 -5.25 -0.99
CA ALA A 22 0.14 -4.52 -1.86
C ALA A 22 0.86 -4.02 -3.12
N LYS A 23 2.01 -3.39 -2.96
CA LYS A 23 2.79 -2.86 -4.08
C LYS A 23 3.18 -3.96 -5.06
N SER A 24 3.61 -5.12 -4.55
CA SER A 24 3.96 -6.27 -5.38
C SER A 24 2.76 -6.75 -6.19
N CYS A 25 1.58 -6.81 -5.57
CA CYS A 25 0.34 -7.18 -6.26
C CYS A 25 0.00 -6.19 -7.39
N PHE A 26 0.17 -4.90 -7.14
CA PHE A 26 -0.13 -3.87 -8.14
C PHE A 26 0.83 -3.95 -9.33
N ILE A 27 2.11 -4.19 -9.06
CA ILE A 27 3.11 -4.36 -10.13
C ILE A 27 2.78 -5.60 -10.97
N GLU A 28 2.48 -6.72 -10.31
CA GLU A 28 2.12 -7.95 -11.00
C GLU A 28 0.82 -7.81 -11.80
N ALA A 29 -0.13 -7.03 -11.29
CA ALA A 29 -1.37 -6.75 -12.00
C ALA A 29 -1.13 -6.08 -13.35
N ILE A 30 -0.22 -5.11 -13.40
CA ILE A 30 0.17 -4.46 -14.66
C ILE A 30 0.76 -5.49 -15.63
N ALA A 31 1.62 -6.38 -15.13
CA ALA A 31 2.24 -7.41 -15.96
C ALA A 31 1.19 -8.36 -16.55
N LYS A 32 0.18 -8.75 -15.76
CA LYS A 32 -0.92 -9.60 -16.25
C LYS A 32 -1.75 -8.89 -17.31
N ALA A 33 -2.08 -7.62 -17.09
CA ALA A 33 -2.84 -6.84 -18.07
C ALA A 33 -2.06 -6.69 -19.38
N LYS A 34 -0.76 -6.48 -19.28
CA LYS A 34 0.12 -6.37 -20.46
C LYS A 34 0.09 -7.65 -21.30
N LYS A 35 -0.06 -8.80 -20.67
CA LYS A 35 -0.17 -10.10 -21.36
C LYS A 35 -1.59 -10.39 -21.86
N GLY A 36 -2.52 -9.51 -21.58
CA GLY A 36 -3.91 -9.66 -22.01
C GLY A 36 -4.82 -10.32 -20.99
N ASP A 37 -4.33 -10.69 -19.82
CA ASP A 37 -5.13 -11.32 -18.78
C ASP A 37 -5.71 -10.28 -17.83
N ILE A 38 -6.76 -9.61 -18.28
CA ILE A 38 -7.40 -8.52 -17.55
C ILE A 38 -8.07 -9.03 -16.25
N ALA A 39 -8.69 -10.21 -16.31
CA ALA A 39 -9.35 -10.80 -15.13
C ALA A 39 -8.34 -11.07 -14.00
N ALA A 40 -7.20 -11.67 -14.33
CA ALA A 40 -6.14 -11.92 -13.35
C ALA A 40 -5.58 -10.61 -12.81
N ALA A 41 -5.42 -9.59 -13.67
CA ALA A 41 -4.95 -8.28 -13.25
C ALA A 41 -5.89 -7.64 -12.23
N ARG A 42 -7.19 -7.67 -12.48
CA ARG A 42 -8.17 -7.09 -11.56
C ARG A 42 -8.22 -7.83 -10.23
N LYS A 43 -8.05 -9.15 -10.26
CA LYS A 43 -7.99 -9.95 -9.03
C LYS A 43 -6.79 -9.57 -8.18
N LEU A 44 -5.63 -9.34 -8.81
CA LEU A 44 -4.42 -8.88 -8.11
C LEU A 44 -4.62 -7.50 -7.50
N ILE A 45 -5.34 -6.61 -8.14
CA ILE A 45 -5.68 -5.30 -7.56
C ILE A 45 -6.50 -5.50 -6.28
N GLU A 46 -7.49 -6.38 -6.30
CA GLU A 46 -8.31 -6.68 -5.12
C GLU A 46 -7.48 -7.24 -3.98
N GLU A 47 -6.60 -8.20 -4.27
CA GLU A 47 -5.71 -8.80 -3.28
C GLU A 47 -4.75 -7.76 -2.69
N GLY A 48 -4.16 -6.94 -3.55
CA GLY A 48 -3.26 -5.87 -3.12
C GLY A 48 -3.98 -4.83 -2.29
N ASN A 49 -5.22 -4.49 -2.66
CA ASN A 49 -6.00 -3.54 -1.89
C ASN A 49 -6.33 -4.03 -0.49
N ALA A 50 -6.59 -5.34 -0.33
CA ALA A 50 -6.84 -5.93 0.99
C ALA A 50 -5.64 -5.72 1.91
N SER A 51 -4.42 -5.97 1.41
CA SER A 51 -3.19 -5.73 2.16
C SER A 51 -2.96 -4.24 2.42
N PHE A 52 -3.23 -3.40 1.42
CA PHE A 52 -3.10 -1.94 1.55
C PHE A 52 -4.00 -1.40 2.66
N VAL A 53 -5.24 -1.86 2.72
CA VAL A 53 -6.21 -1.44 3.74
C VAL A 53 -5.69 -1.77 5.15
N GLU A 54 -5.07 -2.93 5.33
CA GLU A 54 -4.49 -3.30 6.63
C GLU A 54 -3.34 -2.36 7.02
N GLY A 55 -2.45 -2.06 6.09
CA GLY A 55 -1.37 -1.10 6.33
C GLY A 55 -1.90 0.30 6.63
N HIS A 56 -2.93 0.72 5.89
CA HIS A 56 -3.58 2.03 6.07
C HIS A 56 -4.23 2.15 7.46
N LYS A 57 -4.86 1.08 7.96
CA LYS A 57 -5.46 1.08 9.30
C LYS A 57 -4.41 1.32 10.37
N ILE A 58 -3.26 0.66 10.25
CA ILE A 58 -2.16 0.83 11.21
C ILE A 58 -1.67 2.27 11.17
N HIS A 59 -1.47 2.81 9.98
CA HIS A 59 -1.02 4.18 9.77
C HIS A 59 -2.01 5.19 10.35
N HIS A 60 -3.30 4.97 10.12
CA HIS A 60 -4.36 5.83 10.65
C HIS A 60 -4.34 5.87 12.18
N ALA A 61 -4.16 4.70 12.82
CA ALA A 61 -4.06 4.63 14.28
C ALA A 61 -2.85 5.43 14.80
N MET A 62 -1.74 5.40 14.08
CA MET A 62 -0.56 6.18 14.42
C MET A 62 -0.82 7.69 14.32
N LEU A 63 -1.51 8.11 13.26
CA LEU A 63 -1.87 9.52 13.06
C LEU A 63 -2.81 10.01 14.16
N GLU A 64 -3.78 9.18 14.57
CA GLU A 64 -4.71 9.54 15.66
C GLU A 64 -3.96 9.76 16.97
N LYS A 65 -2.99 8.92 17.29
CA LYS A 65 -2.15 9.08 18.48
C LYS A 65 -1.37 10.38 18.46
N GLU A 66 -0.76 10.68 17.33
CA GLU A 66 0.01 11.92 17.18
C GLU A 66 -0.89 13.15 17.33
N MET A 67 -2.06 13.14 16.71
CA MET A 67 -3.04 14.22 16.82
C MET A 67 -3.57 14.37 18.25
N GLY A 68 -3.60 13.27 19.00
CA GLY A 68 -4.00 13.25 20.42
C GLY A 68 -2.93 13.68 21.40
N GLY A 69 -1.78 14.13 20.92
CA GLY A 69 -0.70 14.66 21.76
C GLY A 69 0.43 13.67 22.09
N SER A 70 0.43 12.50 21.45
CA SER A 70 1.50 11.50 21.64
C SER A 70 2.34 11.41 20.36
N PRO A 71 3.29 12.35 20.15
CA PRO A 71 4.06 12.38 18.92
C PRO A 71 4.96 11.16 18.75
N ILE A 72 5.16 10.77 17.51
CA ILE A 72 6.05 9.68 17.14
C ILE A 72 7.46 10.23 16.96
N THR A 73 8.44 9.54 17.53
CA THR A 73 9.84 9.90 17.31
C THR A 73 10.20 9.62 15.84
N ILE A 74 10.61 10.65 15.13
CA ILE A 74 11.00 10.53 13.73
C ILE A 74 12.34 9.80 13.62
N SER A 75 12.36 8.81 12.74
CA SER A 75 13.56 8.02 12.45
C SER A 75 13.53 7.65 10.97
N LEU A 76 14.63 7.13 10.46
CA LEU A 76 14.71 6.72 9.04
C LEU A 76 13.67 5.65 8.71
N ILE A 77 13.46 4.69 9.59
CA ILE A 77 12.50 3.61 9.33
C ILE A 77 11.05 4.12 9.35
N VAL A 78 10.74 5.10 10.20
CA VAL A 78 9.42 5.74 10.21
C VAL A 78 9.19 6.48 8.90
N LEU A 79 10.19 7.23 8.42
CA LEU A 79 10.11 7.92 7.13
C LEU A 79 9.97 6.94 5.97
N HIS A 80 10.66 5.82 6.05
CA HIS A 80 10.57 4.76 5.05
C HIS A 80 9.15 4.18 4.96
N ALA A 81 8.53 3.91 6.12
CA ALA A 81 7.16 3.41 6.16
C ALA A 81 6.18 4.43 5.56
N GLU A 82 6.35 5.73 5.89
CA GLU A 82 5.53 6.79 5.32
C GLU A 82 5.66 6.84 3.79
N ASP A 83 6.88 6.78 3.29
CA ASP A 83 7.15 6.78 1.86
C ASP A 83 6.50 5.57 1.17
N GLN A 84 6.63 4.40 1.76
CA GLN A 84 6.09 3.16 1.20
C GLN A 84 4.57 3.19 1.08
N ILE A 85 3.86 3.70 2.09
CA ILE A 85 2.40 3.75 2.05
C ILE A 85 1.92 4.75 0.99
N MET A 86 2.59 5.88 0.87
CA MET A 86 2.25 6.89 -0.14
C MET A 86 2.55 6.37 -1.55
N ALA A 87 3.68 5.70 -1.73
CA ALA A 87 4.06 5.10 -3.00
C ALA A 87 3.06 4.03 -3.44
N ALA A 88 2.64 3.18 -2.51
CA ALA A 88 1.67 2.11 -2.81
C ALA A 88 0.32 2.68 -3.24
N ASP A 89 -0.14 3.75 -2.59
CA ASP A 89 -1.39 4.40 -2.93
C ASP A 89 -1.35 4.96 -4.36
N SER A 90 -0.29 5.67 -4.70
CA SER A 90 -0.08 6.19 -6.05
C SER A 90 0.03 5.07 -7.07
N PHE A 91 0.75 4.02 -6.72
CA PHE A 91 0.96 2.87 -7.61
C PHE A 91 -0.35 2.13 -7.91
N LYS A 92 -1.24 2.04 -6.93
CA LYS A 92 -2.57 1.45 -7.14
C LYS A 92 -3.34 2.21 -8.22
N THR A 93 -3.36 3.53 -8.13
CA THR A 93 -4.03 4.39 -9.11
C THR A 93 -3.44 4.20 -10.50
N ILE A 94 -2.11 4.19 -10.60
CA ILE A 94 -1.40 3.99 -11.86
C ILE A 94 -1.70 2.61 -12.43
N ALA A 95 -1.67 1.57 -11.59
CA ALA A 95 -1.94 0.20 -12.02
C ALA A 95 -3.34 0.06 -12.62
N ASN A 96 -4.35 0.64 -11.97
CA ASN A 96 -5.72 0.62 -12.49
C ASN A 96 -5.81 1.31 -13.86
N SER A 97 -5.10 2.42 -14.02
CA SER A 97 -5.07 3.15 -15.30
C SER A 97 -4.44 2.30 -16.42
N PHE A 98 -3.36 1.60 -16.11
CA PHE A 98 -2.74 0.70 -17.07
C PHE A 98 -3.65 -0.47 -17.44
N ILE A 99 -4.34 -1.05 -16.46
CA ILE A 99 -5.28 -2.15 -16.72
C ILE A 99 -6.39 -1.68 -17.66
N ASP A 100 -6.96 -0.50 -17.38
CA ASP A 100 -7.99 0.09 -18.24
C ASP A 100 -7.48 0.30 -19.66
N LEU A 101 -6.25 0.81 -19.79
CA LEU A 101 -5.64 1.05 -21.10
C LEU A 101 -5.45 -0.27 -21.87
N TYR A 102 -4.90 -1.29 -21.23
CA TYR A 102 -4.68 -2.57 -21.88
C TYR A 102 -6.01 -3.24 -22.26
N GLU A 103 -7.03 -3.09 -21.42
CA GLU A 103 -8.37 -3.60 -21.72
C GLU A 103 -8.93 -2.94 -22.97
N GLN A 104 -8.79 -1.61 -23.10
CA GLN A 104 -9.24 -0.87 -24.27
C GLN A 104 -8.47 -1.30 -25.53
N LEU A 105 -7.17 -1.55 -25.40
CA LEU A 105 -6.37 -2.02 -26.53
C LEU A 105 -6.82 -3.39 -27.03
N GLN A 106 -7.29 -4.26 -26.15
CA GLN A 106 -7.82 -5.57 -26.54
C GLN A 106 -9.10 -5.46 -27.38
N LYS A 107 -9.88 -4.41 -27.14
CA LYS A 107 -11.18 -4.23 -27.80
C LYS A 107 -11.08 -3.66 -29.22
N LYS A 108 -9.90 -3.29 -29.66
CA LYS A 108 -9.68 -2.74 -30.99
C LYS A 108 -9.47 -3.80 -32.06
#